data_da996913280578bc52d401428e08836a
#
_entry.id   da996913280578bc52d401428e08836a
#
_cell.length_a   1.000
_cell.length_b   1.000
_cell.length_c   1.000
_cell.angle_alpha   90.00
_cell.angle_beta   90.00
_cell.angle_gamma   90.00
#
_symmetry.space_group_name_H-M   'P 1'
#
loop_
_entity.id
_entity.type
_entity.pdbx_description
1 polymer ?
#
loop_
_entity_poly.entity_id
_entity_poly.type
_entity_poly.pdbx_seq_one_letter_code
_entity_poly.pdbx_strand_id
1 'polypeptide(L)'
;MHRNCNAIHGRVSARIKLIKDDVMLFPYKNIVILTGAGISAESGIQTFRASDGLWENHRIEDVATPEGFLNDPDLVQDFYNKRRALLKSDNIQPNAAHKALAKLEKELDGTVTIVTQNIDNLHERGGSTNVIHMHGELNKIRCEESNQVFECTDNIHTGDLCHCCQIPAQLRPHVVWFGEMPLEMGRIHEALNQADLFISIGTSGSVYPAAGFVHEARLHGAHTIEINLEPSAVDDEFEEKRYGKAGELVPELVSELLEI
;
A
#
# COMPACT_ATOMS: atom_id res chain seq x y z
N MET A 1 -8.61 50.92 27.16
CA MET A 1 -7.50 49.93 26.96
C MET A 1 -8.06 48.76 26.22
N HIS A 2 -7.83 48.77 24.91
CA HIS A 2 -8.29 47.69 24.01
C HIS A 2 -7.27 46.56 23.98
N ARG A 3 -7.69 45.33 24.18
CA ARG A 3 -6.91 44.14 23.83
C ARG A 3 -7.57 43.43 22.66
N ASN A 4 -6.87 43.46 21.54
CA ASN A 4 -7.18 42.71 20.35
C ASN A 4 -7.00 41.20 20.61
N CYS A 5 -8.06 40.43 20.35
CA CYS A 5 -7.96 38.99 20.13
C CYS A 5 -7.59 38.76 18.68
N ASN A 6 -6.44 38.18 18.46
CA ASN A 6 -5.97 37.76 17.15
C ASN A 6 -6.78 36.58 16.62
N ALA A 7 -7.21 36.77 15.41
CA ALA A 7 -7.93 35.79 14.61
C ALA A 7 -7.06 34.56 14.31
N ILE A 8 -7.60 33.40 14.61
CA ILE A 8 -7.14 32.10 14.12
C ILE A 8 -7.47 32.06 12.64
N HIS A 9 -6.43 32.08 11.78
CA HIS A 9 -6.58 31.87 10.37
C HIS A 9 -6.84 30.39 10.12
N GLY A 10 -8.11 30.02 10.09
CA GLY A 10 -8.53 28.79 9.46
C GLY A 10 -8.24 28.88 7.95
N ARG A 11 -7.44 27.97 7.41
CA ARG A 11 -7.35 27.78 5.97
C ARG A 11 -8.71 27.29 5.48
N VAL A 12 -9.46 28.19 4.86
CA VAL A 12 -10.68 27.85 4.13
C VAL A 12 -10.22 27.16 2.85
N SER A 13 -10.35 25.84 2.82
CA SER A 13 -10.24 25.07 1.59
C SER A 13 -11.35 25.51 0.64
N ALA A 14 -11.00 26.24 -0.41
CA ALA A 14 -11.94 26.62 -1.46
C ALA A 14 -12.25 25.35 -2.30
N ARG A 15 -13.31 24.64 -1.92
CA ARG A 15 -13.92 23.62 -2.78
C ARG A 15 -14.63 24.33 -3.94
N ILE A 16 -14.10 24.21 -5.15
CA ILE A 16 -14.82 24.62 -6.36
C ILE A 16 -15.66 23.44 -6.82
N LYS A 17 -16.97 23.59 -6.70
CA LYS A 17 -17.98 22.68 -7.22
C LYS A 17 -18.03 22.85 -8.74
N LEU A 18 -17.89 21.78 -9.49
CA LEU A 18 -18.01 21.72 -10.95
C LEU A 18 -19.33 22.36 -11.40
N ILE A 19 -19.27 23.49 -12.10
CA ILE A 19 -20.32 23.97 -12.97
C ILE A 19 -19.72 23.84 -14.40
N LYS A 20 -20.38 23.05 -15.24
CA LYS A 20 -20.02 22.91 -16.65
C LYS A 20 -19.92 24.30 -17.27
N ASP A 21 -18.79 24.66 -17.78
CA ASP A 21 -18.43 25.74 -18.70
C ASP A 21 -17.38 26.81 -18.27
N ASP A 22 -16.88 26.80 -16.99
CA ASP A 22 -15.72 27.64 -16.60
C ASP A 22 -15.02 27.05 -15.38
N VAL A 23 -14.19 26.02 -15.57
CA VAL A 23 -13.48 25.33 -14.50
C VAL A 23 -12.02 25.75 -14.49
N MET A 24 -11.61 26.56 -13.50
CA MET A 24 -10.21 26.60 -13.11
C MET A 24 -9.92 25.30 -12.35
N LEU A 25 -9.43 24.30 -13.03
CA LEU A 25 -8.90 23.08 -12.46
C LEU A 25 -7.61 23.43 -11.74
N PHE A 26 -7.61 23.32 -10.41
CA PHE A 26 -6.36 23.35 -9.66
C PHE A 26 -5.78 21.92 -9.75
N PRO A 27 -4.62 21.76 -10.40
CA PRO A 27 -4.01 20.45 -10.50
C PRO A 27 -3.66 19.94 -9.09
N TYR A 28 -3.95 18.64 -8.82
CA TYR A 28 -3.49 18.00 -7.59
C TYR A 28 -1.95 18.00 -7.57
N LYS A 29 -1.38 18.35 -6.41
CA LYS A 29 0.08 18.42 -6.23
C LYS A 29 0.61 17.29 -5.34
N ASN A 30 -0.18 16.81 -4.41
CA ASN A 30 0.19 15.77 -3.47
C ASN A 30 -0.85 14.64 -3.52
N ILE A 31 -0.52 13.60 -4.24
CA ILE A 31 -1.39 12.43 -4.41
C ILE A 31 -0.86 11.29 -3.53
N VAL A 32 -1.72 10.77 -2.66
CA VAL A 32 -1.43 9.55 -1.88
C VAL A 32 -2.28 8.41 -2.41
N ILE A 33 -1.65 7.29 -2.73
CA ILE A 33 -2.29 6.12 -3.32
C ILE A 33 -2.10 4.93 -2.38
N LEU A 34 -3.18 4.45 -1.78
CA LEU A 34 -3.20 3.21 -1.01
C LEU A 34 -3.48 2.04 -1.94
N THR A 35 -2.63 1.02 -1.94
CA THR A 35 -2.87 -0.19 -2.73
C THR A 35 -2.96 -1.44 -1.86
N GLY A 36 -3.86 -2.34 -2.22
CA GLY A 36 -4.00 -3.67 -1.65
C GLY A 36 -3.84 -4.77 -2.70
N ALA A 37 -4.08 -6.02 -2.33
CA ALA A 37 -3.82 -7.18 -3.19
C ALA A 37 -4.64 -7.19 -4.50
N GLY A 38 -5.75 -6.44 -4.56
CA GLY A 38 -6.58 -6.32 -5.75
C GLY A 38 -5.84 -5.73 -6.95
N ILE A 39 -4.87 -4.80 -6.75
CA ILE A 39 -4.09 -4.25 -7.85
C ILE A 39 -3.20 -5.29 -8.52
N SER A 40 -2.72 -6.30 -7.75
CA SER A 40 -1.83 -7.37 -8.23
C SER A 40 -2.57 -8.61 -8.75
N ALA A 41 -3.91 -8.66 -8.65
CA ALA A 41 -4.71 -9.80 -9.07
C ALA A 41 -4.55 -10.11 -10.57
N GLU A 42 -4.57 -9.10 -11.42
CA GLU A 42 -4.39 -9.25 -12.88
C GLU A 42 -2.94 -9.56 -13.27
N SER A 43 -2.01 -9.48 -12.32
CA SER A 43 -0.62 -9.93 -12.47
C SER A 43 -0.43 -11.41 -12.09
N GLY A 44 -1.49 -12.10 -11.67
CA GLY A 44 -1.46 -13.52 -11.28
C GLY A 44 -1.13 -13.76 -9.81
N ILE A 45 -1.14 -12.72 -8.96
CA ILE A 45 -1.00 -12.87 -7.50
C ILE A 45 -2.39 -13.02 -6.88
N GLN A 46 -2.59 -14.09 -6.11
CA GLN A 46 -3.88 -14.31 -5.43
C GLN A 46 -4.14 -13.24 -4.37
N THR A 47 -5.37 -12.75 -4.37
CA THR A 47 -5.79 -11.76 -3.37
C THR A 47 -5.96 -12.40 -2.00
N PHE A 48 -5.50 -11.69 -0.97
CA PHE A 48 -5.83 -12.01 0.40
C PHE A 48 -7.32 -11.78 0.66
N ARG A 49 -8.02 -12.78 1.21
CA ARG A 49 -9.42 -12.66 1.63
C ARG A 49 -9.54 -12.93 3.11
N ALA A 50 -9.71 -11.88 3.89
CA ALA A 50 -9.89 -11.98 5.34
C ALA A 50 -11.16 -12.76 5.73
N SER A 51 -12.17 -12.83 4.84
CA SER A 51 -13.44 -13.51 5.10
C SER A 51 -13.32 -15.00 5.33
N ASP A 52 -12.32 -15.64 4.72
CA ASP A 52 -12.17 -17.10 4.76
C ASP A 52 -11.14 -17.53 5.82
N GLY A 53 -10.42 -16.58 6.44
CA GLY A 53 -9.35 -16.86 7.40
C GLY A 53 -8.15 -17.60 6.77
N LEU A 54 -8.11 -17.68 5.43
CA LEU A 54 -7.09 -18.41 4.68
C LEU A 54 -6.29 -17.48 3.78
N TRP A 55 -4.99 -17.72 3.77
CA TRP A 55 -4.09 -17.16 2.78
C TRP A 55 -3.39 -18.30 2.05
N GLU A 56 -3.66 -18.42 0.73
CA GLU A 56 -3.07 -19.49 -0.09
C GLU A 56 -3.25 -20.89 0.54
N ASN A 57 -4.48 -21.18 1.00
CA ASN A 57 -4.88 -22.44 1.66
C ASN A 57 -4.21 -22.72 3.03
N HIS A 58 -3.56 -21.74 3.65
CA HIS A 58 -3.04 -21.82 5.01
C HIS A 58 -3.87 -20.91 5.91
N ARG A 59 -4.04 -21.30 7.15
CA ARG A 59 -4.67 -20.43 8.15
C ARG A 59 -3.74 -19.25 8.41
N ILE A 60 -4.32 -18.07 8.53
CA ILE A 60 -3.56 -16.84 8.79
C ILE A 60 -2.74 -16.97 10.08
N GLU A 61 -3.34 -17.55 11.12
CA GLU A 61 -2.70 -17.75 12.40
C GLU A 61 -1.43 -18.60 12.32
N ASP A 62 -1.38 -19.54 11.36
CA ASP A 62 -0.25 -20.46 11.23
C ASP A 62 0.94 -19.84 10.44
N VAL A 63 0.66 -18.90 9.52
CA VAL A 63 1.70 -18.41 8.58
C VAL A 63 1.93 -16.90 8.60
N ALA A 64 1.07 -16.13 9.25
CA ALA A 64 1.13 -14.68 9.24
C ALA A 64 0.94 -14.05 10.63
N THR A 65 1.45 -14.73 11.67
CA THR A 65 1.52 -14.22 13.05
C THR A 65 2.87 -14.56 13.68
N PRO A 66 3.33 -13.78 14.69
CA PRO A 66 4.51 -14.12 15.46
C PRO A 66 4.40 -15.49 16.15
N GLU A 67 3.21 -15.82 16.65
CA GLU A 67 2.93 -17.09 17.32
C GLU A 67 3.04 -18.27 16.35
N GLY A 68 2.52 -18.13 15.13
CA GLY A 68 2.66 -19.15 14.08
C GLY A 68 4.13 -19.41 13.75
N PHE A 69 4.94 -18.37 13.65
CA PHE A 69 6.38 -18.51 13.41
C PHE A 69 7.12 -19.17 14.57
N LEU A 70 6.76 -18.87 15.82
CA LEU A 70 7.33 -19.53 17.00
C LEU A 70 6.94 -21.00 17.09
N ASN A 71 5.72 -21.35 16.69
CA ASN A 71 5.21 -22.71 16.74
C ASN A 71 5.77 -23.62 15.65
N ASP A 72 5.86 -23.12 14.41
CA ASP A 72 6.36 -23.87 13.24
C ASP A 72 7.12 -22.94 12.28
N PRO A 73 8.38 -22.62 12.60
CA PRO A 73 9.18 -21.73 11.74
C PRO A 73 9.44 -22.33 10.35
N ASP A 74 9.53 -23.67 10.24
CA ASP A 74 9.76 -24.33 8.95
C ASP A 74 8.56 -24.16 8.02
N LEU A 75 7.34 -24.32 8.52
CA LEU A 75 6.11 -24.06 7.77
C LEU A 75 6.07 -22.61 7.25
N VAL A 76 6.36 -21.66 8.14
CA VAL A 76 6.32 -20.22 7.77
C VAL A 76 7.41 -19.90 6.75
N GLN A 77 8.65 -20.39 6.93
CA GLN A 77 9.73 -20.19 5.96
C GLN A 77 9.36 -20.78 4.59
N ASP A 78 8.84 -22.00 4.55
CA ASP A 78 8.41 -22.65 3.30
C ASP A 78 7.28 -21.85 2.62
N PHE A 79 6.33 -21.37 3.40
CA PHE A 79 5.24 -20.52 2.91
C PHE A 79 5.75 -19.26 2.18
N TYR A 80 6.69 -18.51 2.78
CA TYR A 80 7.24 -17.30 2.18
C TYR A 80 8.27 -17.61 1.07
N ASN A 81 9.02 -18.70 1.16
CA ASN A 81 9.92 -19.17 0.09
C ASN A 81 9.17 -19.46 -1.21
N LYS A 82 8.03 -20.15 -1.12
CA LYS A 82 7.15 -20.42 -2.29
C LYS A 82 6.67 -19.13 -2.94
N ARG A 83 6.34 -18.10 -2.16
CA ARG A 83 5.91 -16.79 -2.68
C ARG A 83 7.05 -16.03 -3.32
N ARG A 84 8.25 -16.09 -2.72
CA ARG A 84 9.47 -15.52 -3.31
C ARG A 84 9.80 -16.15 -4.66
N ALA A 85 9.67 -17.48 -4.74
CA ALA A 85 9.84 -18.21 -5.99
C ALA A 85 8.79 -17.80 -7.03
N LEU A 86 7.53 -17.62 -6.63
CA LEU A 86 6.45 -17.17 -7.51
C LEU A 86 6.75 -15.79 -8.10
N LEU A 87 7.23 -14.83 -7.31
CA LEU A 87 7.58 -13.48 -7.80
C LEU A 87 8.71 -13.48 -8.84
N LYS A 88 9.57 -14.50 -8.83
CA LYS A 88 10.62 -14.68 -9.84
C LYS A 88 10.10 -15.28 -11.16
N SER A 89 8.88 -15.80 -11.18
CA SER A 89 8.29 -16.39 -12.38
C SER A 89 8.05 -15.33 -13.46
N ASP A 90 8.36 -15.67 -14.70
CA ASP A 90 8.11 -14.80 -15.86
C ASP A 90 6.63 -14.48 -16.06
N ASN A 91 5.74 -15.31 -15.51
CA ASN A 91 4.31 -15.08 -15.57
C ASN A 91 3.82 -13.96 -14.64
N ILE A 92 4.59 -13.58 -13.62
CA ILE A 92 4.25 -12.51 -12.69
C ILE A 92 4.92 -11.21 -13.15
N GLN A 93 4.14 -10.36 -13.79
CA GLN A 93 4.62 -9.08 -14.33
C GLN A 93 3.72 -7.91 -13.87
N PRO A 94 4.27 -6.68 -13.75
CA PRO A 94 3.47 -5.49 -13.51
C PRO A 94 2.40 -5.34 -14.59
N ASN A 95 1.15 -5.22 -14.18
CA ASN A 95 0.04 -4.99 -15.09
C ASN A 95 -0.12 -3.49 -15.46
N ALA A 96 -1.17 -3.17 -16.20
CA ALA A 96 -1.39 -1.80 -16.68
C ALA A 96 -1.59 -0.78 -15.55
N ALA A 97 -2.18 -1.19 -14.42
CA ALA A 97 -2.35 -0.30 -13.26
C ALA A 97 -0.99 0.12 -12.67
N HIS A 98 -0.07 -0.82 -12.40
CA HIS A 98 1.25 -0.51 -11.87
C HIS A 98 2.02 0.47 -12.79
N LYS A 99 1.97 0.22 -14.12
CA LYS A 99 2.64 1.07 -15.11
C LYS A 99 2.01 2.46 -15.21
N ALA A 100 0.69 2.54 -15.08
CA ALA A 100 -0.01 3.82 -15.07
C ALA A 100 0.35 4.66 -13.84
N LEU A 101 0.46 4.05 -12.65
CA LEU A 101 0.89 4.77 -11.45
C LEU A 101 2.33 5.28 -11.57
N ALA A 102 3.23 4.49 -12.15
CA ALA A 102 4.60 4.94 -12.44
C ALA A 102 4.64 6.10 -13.45
N LYS A 103 3.74 6.07 -14.46
CA LYS A 103 3.58 7.18 -15.38
C LYS A 103 3.09 8.44 -14.66
N LEU A 104 2.08 8.32 -13.80
CA LEU A 104 1.57 9.44 -13.00
C LEU A 104 2.67 10.06 -12.15
N GLU A 105 3.46 9.23 -11.43
CA GLU A 105 4.59 9.70 -10.62
C GLU A 105 5.61 10.49 -11.42
N LYS A 106 5.88 10.06 -12.65
CA LYS A 106 6.87 10.68 -13.53
C LYS A 106 6.40 11.98 -14.17
N GLU A 107 5.11 12.07 -14.54
CA GLU A 107 4.58 13.15 -15.38
C GLU A 107 3.82 14.22 -14.60
N LEU A 108 3.37 13.92 -13.37
CA LEU A 108 2.69 14.89 -12.52
C LEU A 108 3.69 15.99 -12.09
N ASP A 109 3.30 17.25 -12.20
CA ASP A 109 4.02 18.38 -11.58
C ASP A 109 3.67 18.45 -10.09
N GLY A 110 4.14 17.47 -9.32
CA GLY A 110 3.80 17.30 -7.91
C GLY A 110 4.46 16.08 -7.29
N THR A 111 3.86 15.56 -6.23
CA THR A 111 4.34 14.37 -5.52
C THR A 111 3.28 13.27 -5.57
N VAL A 112 3.67 12.08 -6.00
CA VAL A 112 2.88 10.86 -5.87
C VAL A 112 3.55 9.95 -4.85
N THR A 113 2.81 9.57 -3.80
CA THR A 113 3.29 8.63 -2.79
C THR A 113 2.41 7.39 -2.82
N ILE A 114 2.99 6.24 -3.15
CA ILE A 114 2.29 4.96 -3.10
C ILE A 114 2.53 4.34 -1.73
N VAL A 115 1.46 4.08 -1.00
CA VAL A 115 1.46 3.31 0.24
C VAL A 115 0.88 1.95 -0.08
N THR A 116 1.69 0.90 -0.03
CA THR A 116 1.22 -0.44 -0.38
C THR A 116 1.12 -1.35 0.83
N GLN A 117 0.01 -2.08 0.91
CA GLN A 117 -0.18 -3.21 1.81
C GLN A 117 0.44 -4.50 1.25
N ASN A 118 0.78 -4.48 -0.04
CA ASN A 118 1.36 -5.63 -0.71
C ASN A 118 2.83 -5.81 -0.34
N ILE A 119 3.25 -7.06 -0.29
CA ILE A 119 4.65 -7.44 -0.03
C ILE A 119 5.41 -7.80 -1.31
N ASP A 120 4.74 -7.75 -2.48
CA ASP A 120 5.37 -7.91 -3.79
C ASP A 120 6.10 -6.63 -4.21
N ASN A 121 6.92 -6.69 -5.26
CA ASN A 121 7.69 -5.60 -5.82
C ASN A 121 7.16 -5.13 -7.18
N LEU A 122 5.86 -5.29 -7.45
CA LEU A 122 5.31 -4.98 -8.76
C LEU A 122 5.23 -3.48 -9.04
N HIS A 123 5.13 -2.64 -8.02
CA HIS A 123 5.20 -1.18 -8.17
C HIS A 123 6.57 -0.75 -8.70
N GLU A 124 7.67 -1.19 -8.08
CA GLU A 124 9.04 -0.88 -8.50
C GLU A 124 9.34 -1.45 -9.88
N ARG A 125 8.94 -2.71 -10.11
CA ARG A 125 9.07 -3.33 -11.44
C ARG A 125 8.22 -2.65 -12.50
N GLY A 126 7.14 -1.98 -12.10
CA GLY A 126 6.29 -1.12 -12.94
C GLY A 126 6.91 0.25 -13.25
N GLY A 127 7.93 0.65 -12.46
CA GLY A 127 8.67 1.90 -12.62
C GLY A 127 8.42 2.94 -11.55
N SER A 128 7.60 2.66 -10.52
CA SER A 128 7.39 3.57 -9.39
C SER A 128 8.63 3.61 -8.48
N THR A 129 8.92 4.76 -7.90
CA THR A 129 10.10 5.00 -7.06
C THR A 129 9.78 5.48 -5.66
N ASN A 130 8.65 6.16 -5.45
CA ASN A 130 8.20 6.63 -4.15
C ASN A 130 7.14 5.69 -3.56
N VAL A 131 7.58 4.50 -3.16
CA VAL A 131 6.73 3.43 -2.61
C VAL A 131 7.04 3.24 -1.12
N ILE A 132 6.00 3.18 -0.30
CA ILE A 132 6.07 2.86 1.13
C ILE A 132 5.44 1.49 1.34
N HIS A 133 6.24 0.49 1.66
CA HIS A 133 5.80 -0.87 1.97
C HIS A 133 5.38 -0.97 3.44
N MET A 134 4.14 -0.59 3.75
CA MET A 134 3.66 -0.57 5.13
C MET A 134 3.59 -1.95 5.79
N HIS A 135 3.50 -3.02 5.00
CA HIS A 135 3.52 -4.40 5.51
C HIS A 135 4.83 -5.15 5.20
N GLY A 136 5.89 -4.40 4.84
CA GLY A 136 7.20 -4.99 4.52
C GLY A 136 7.28 -5.55 3.10
N GLU A 137 8.33 -6.32 2.84
CA GLU A 137 8.70 -6.77 1.50
C GLU A 137 9.12 -8.23 1.50
N LEU A 138 8.59 -9.00 0.55
CA LEU A 138 8.85 -10.43 0.42
C LEU A 138 10.31 -10.74 0.08
N ASN A 139 10.96 -9.84 -0.68
CA ASN A 139 12.36 -9.96 -1.08
C ASN A 139 13.36 -9.45 -0.02
N LYS A 140 12.89 -9.26 1.21
CA LYS A 140 13.73 -8.88 2.34
C LYS A 140 13.56 -9.85 3.50
N ILE A 141 14.62 -10.00 4.29
CA ILE A 141 14.64 -10.76 5.53
C ILE A 141 15.12 -9.89 6.68
N ARG A 142 14.71 -10.23 7.87
CA ARG A 142 15.10 -9.54 9.10
C ARG A 142 15.75 -10.53 10.07
N CYS A 143 16.83 -10.10 10.71
CA CYS A 143 17.43 -10.81 11.84
C CYS A 143 16.64 -10.49 13.11
N GLU A 144 16.12 -11.49 13.79
CA GLU A 144 15.36 -11.31 15.04
C GLU A 144 16.23 -10.80 16.21
N GLU A 145 17.55 -11.05 16.16
CA GLU A 145 18.46 -10.57 17.23
C GLU A 145 18.79 -9.08 17.10
N SER A 146 19.10 -8.62 15.89
CA SER A 146 19.59 -7.25 15.65
C SER A 146 18.57 -6.33 15.00
N ASN A 147 17.45 -6.86 14.51
CA ASN A 147 16.48 -6.18 13.65
C ASN A 147 17.07 -5.63 12.32
N GLN A 148 18.28 -6.02 11.95
CA GLN A 148 18.86 -5.64 10.66
C GLN A 148 18.11 -6.34 9.52
N VAL A 149 17.86 -5.58 8.45
CA VAL A 149 17.12 -6.01 7.26
C VAL A 149 18.12 -6.20 6.11
N PHE A 150 17.95 -7.29 5.35
CA PHE A 150 18.80 -7.65 4.22
C PHE A 150 17.95 -7.98 3.01
N GLU A 151 18.45 -7.67 1.82
CA GLU A 151 17.89 -8.18 0.57
C GLU A 151 18.02 -9.70 0.52
N CYS A 152 16.94 -10.37 0.16
CA CYS A 152 16.92 -11.83 0.04
C CYS A 152 15.93 -12.26 -1.03
N THR A 153 16.44 -12.78 -2.11
CA THR A 153 15.63 -13.37 -3.19
C THR A 153 15.65 -14.89 -3.17
N ASP A 154 16.49 -15.50 -2.34
CA ASP A 154 16.65 -16.93 -2.22
C ASP A 154 15.81 -17.52 -1.09
N ASN A 155 15.75 -18.84 -1.02
CA ASN A 155 15.10 -19.52 0.08
C ASN A 155 15.89 -19.30 1.38
N ILE A 156 15.18 -19.15 2.48
CA ILE A 156 15.74 -19.17 3.82
C ILE A 156 15.16 -20.36 4.59
N HIS A 157 15.99 -20.94 5.44
CA HIS A 157 15.64 -22.13 6.23
C HIS A 157 15.92 -21.89 7.71
N THR A 158 15.22 -22.60 8.54
CA THR A 158 15.48 -22.59 9.98
C THR A 158 16.92 -23.07 10.24
N GLY A 159 17.67 -22.25 11.00
CA GLY A 159 19.08 -22.50 11.29
C GLY A 159 20.09 -21.88 10.33
N ASP A 160 19.65 -21.17 9.27
CA ASP A 160 20.55 -20.41 8.44
C ASP A 160 21.30 -19.35 9.26
N LEU A 161 22.59 -19.16 8.95
CA LEU A 161 23.42 -18.17 9.64
C LEU A 161 23.01 -16.76 9.24
N CYS A 162 22.83 -15.92 10.21
CA CYS A 162 22.59 -14.50 9.97
C CYS A 162 23.88 -13.81 9.51
N HIS A 163 23.75 -12.92 8.52
CA HIS A 163 24.85 -12.15 7.96
C HIS A 163 25.48 -11.16 8.99
N CYS A 164 24.69 -10.65 9.94
CA CYS A 164 25.15 -9.62 10.88
C CYS A 164 25.79 -10.18 12.15
N CYS A 165 25.27 -11.30 12.68
CA CYS A 165 25.75 -11.85 13.97
C CYS A 165 26.49 -13.19 13.82
N GLN A 166 26.50 -13.80 12.65
CA GLN A 166 27.24 -15.05 12.35
C GLN A 166 26.85 -16.23 13.26
N ILE A 167 25.68 -16.17 13.86
CA ILE A 167 25.11 -17.25 14.68
C ILE A 167 23.86 -17.78 14.00
N PRO A 168 23.40 -18.99 14.29
CA PRO A 168 22.08 -19.47 13.89
C PRO A 168 21.01 -18.65 14.59
N ALA A 169 20.80 -17.40 14.12
CA ALA A 169 19.72 -16.56 14.58
C ALA A 169 18.46 -16.87 13.74
N GLN A 170 17.32 -16.64 14.32
CA GLN A 170 16.08 -16.73 13.56
C GLN A 170 16.04 -15.59 12.54
N LEU A 171 16.31 -15.94 11.29
CA LEU A 171 16.01 -15.07 10.16
C LEU A 171 14.55 -15.25 9.81
N ARG A 172 13.83 -14.16 9.64
CA ARG A 172 12.42 -14.21 9.21
C ARG A 172 12.19 -13.33 7.99
N PRO A 173 11.12 -13.58 7.21
CA PRO A 173 10.69 -12.65 6.18
C PRO A 173 10.47 -11.25 6.78
N HIS A 174 10.92 -10.20 6.09
CA HIS A 174 10.69 -8.82 6.52
C HIS A 174 9.28 -8.39 6.13
N VAL A 175 8.29 -9.06 6.71
CA VAL A 175 6.87 -8.85 6.50
C VAL A 175 6.22 -8.55 7.85
N VAL A 176 5.30 -7.61 7.88
CA VAL A 176 4.47 -7.30 9.04
C VAL A 176 3.38 -8.36 9.16
N TRP A 177 3.33 -9.03 10.28
CA TRP A 177 2.31 -10.03 10.59
C TRP A 177 1.15 -9.44 11.39
N PHE A 178 0.05 -10.15 11.44
CA PHE A 178 -1.09 -9.77 12.29
C PHE A 178 -0.64 -9.66 13.75
N GLY A 179 -1.04 -8.56 14.41
CA GLY A 179 -0.59 -8.20 15.76
C GLY A 179 0.67 -7.33 15.81
N GLU A 180 1.41 -7.18 14.71
CA GLU A 180 2.56 -6.28 14.62
C GLU A 180 2.15 -4.88 14.13
N MET A 181 2.97 -3.88 14.46
CA MET A 181 2.78 -2.52 13.97
C MET A 181 3.26 -2.41 12.52
N PRO A 182 2.47 -1.81 11.61
CA PRO A 182 2.92 -1.50 10.26
C PRO A 182 4.15 -0.58 10.25
N LEU A 183 4.93 -0.69 9.19
CA LEU A 183 6.14 0.10 9.00
C LEU A 183 5.82 1.52 8.54
N GLU A 184 6.76 2.44 8.75
CA GLU A 184 6.76 3.79 8.16
C GLU A 184 5.52 4.65 8.48
N MET A 185 4.77 4.35 9.54
CA MET A 185 3.52 5.05 9.89
C MET A 185 3.70 6.57 9.98
N GLY A 186 4.86 7.05 10.49
CA GLY A 186 5.14 8.48 10.56
C GLY A 186 5.17 9.15 9.18
N ARG A 187 5.80 8.51 8.19
CA ARG A 187 5.85 9.01 6.80
C ARG A 187 4.47 8.93 6.14
N ILE A 188 3.71 7.89 6.44
CA ILE A 188 2.34 7.71 5.91
C ILE A 188 1.44 8.83 6.42
N HIS A 189 1.41 9.09 7.73
CA HIS A 189 0.61 10.18 8.31
C HIS A 189 1.03 11.55 7.77
N GLU A 190 2.34 11.80 7.59
CA GLU A 190 2.82 13.05 6.99
C GLU A 190 2.31 13.22 5.56
N ALA A 191 2.34 12.16 4.74
CA ALA A 191 1.83 12.18 3.37
C ALA A 191 0.31 12.41 3.34
N LEU A 192 -0.47 11.71 4.20
CA LEU A 192 -1.93 11.87 4.30
C LEU A 192 -2.33 13.30 4.71
N ASN A 193 -1.59 13.90 5.64
CA ASN A 193 -1.85 15.25 6.12
C ASN A 193 -1.63 16.34 5.05
N GLN A 194 -0.83 16.03 4.03
CA GLN A 194 -0.51 16.95 2.93
C GLN A 194 -1.25 16.62 1.64
N ALA A 195 -2.01 15.51 1.60
CA ALA A 195 -2.66 15.04 0.41
C ALA A 195 -3.76 16.00 -0.09
N ASP A 196 -3.75 16.27 -1.39
CA ASP A 196 -4.85 16.92 -2.11
C ASP A 196 -5.83 15.88 -2.66
N LEU A 197 -5.30 14.70 -2.98
CA LEU A 197 -6.03 13.56 -3.51
C LEU A 197 -5.57 12.28 -2.81
N PHE A 198 -6.52 11.49 -2.34
CA PHE A 198 -6.29 10.15 -1.82
C PHE A 198 -7.01 9.13 -2.69
N ILE A 199 -6.28 8.14 -3.19
CA ILE A 199 -6.82 7.08 -4.04
C ILE A 199 -6.61 5.74 -3.36
N SER A 200 -7.67 4.95 -3.19
CA SER A 200 -7.60 3.58 -2.68
C SER A 200 -7.85 2.59 -3.81
N ILE A 201 -6.93 1.64 -4.04
CA ILE A 201 -7.00 0.70 -5.16
C ILE A 201 -6.88 -0.74 -4.66
N GLY A 202 -7.91 -1.54 -4.92
CA GLY A 202 -7.87 -2.99 -4.71
C GLY A 202 -7.67 -3.42 -3.26
N THR A 203 -8.23 -2.69 -2.29
CA THR A 203 -8.19 -3.01 -0.87
C THR A 203 -9.58 -3.34 -0.33
N SER A 204 -9.66 -4.26 0.64
CA SER A 204 -10.92 -4.65 1.27
C SER A 204 -11.51 -3.58 2.18
N GLY A 205 -10.72 -2.63 2.64
CA GLY A 205 -11.13 -1.64 3.66
C GLY A 205 -11.37 -2.24 5.05
N SER A 206 -10.95 -3.47 5.32
CA SER A 206 -11.17 -4.16 6.60
C SER A 206 -9.92 -4.29 7.48
N VAL A 207 -8.73 -3.99 6.95
CA VAL A 207 -7.45 -4.10 7.64
C VAL A 207 -7.01 -2.74 8.18
N TYR A 208 -6.94 -2.62 9.51
CA TYR A 208 -6.45 -1.41 10.18
C TYR A 208 -4.94 -1.49 10.41
N PRO A 209 -4.22 -0.33 10.37
CA PRO A 209 -4.74 1.04 10.28
C PRO A 209 -5.09 1.51 8.86
N ALA A 210 -4.75 0.77 7.80
CA ALA A 210 -4.92 1.20 6.40
C ALA A 210 -6.37 1.59 6.05
N ALA A 211 -7.37 0.88 6.59
CA ALA A 211 -8.78 1.18 6.41
C ALA A 211 -9.18 2.59 6.92
N GLY A 212 -8.43 3.15 7.88
CA GLY A 212 -8.67 4.49 8.43
C GLY A 212 -8.03 5.63 7.63
N PHE A 213 -7.18 5.35 6.63
CA PHE A 213 -6.43 6.38 5.90
C PHE A 213 -7.34 7.30 5.06
N VAL A 214 -8.43 6.78 4.52
CA VAL A 214 -9.43 7.59 3.82
C VAL A 214 -10.03 8.65 4.73
N HIS A 215 -10.38 8.27 5.97
CA HIS A 215 -10.91 9.20 6.95
C HIS A 215 -9.90 10.30 7.31
N GLU A 216 -8.64 9.91 7.55
CA GLU A 216 -7.55 10.85 7.85
C GLU A 216 -7.31 11.83 6.69
N ALA A 217 -7.21 11.35 5.46
CA ALA A 217 -7.04 12.19 4.27
C ALA A 217 -8.20 13.20 4.12
N ARG A 218 -9.44 12.75 4.32
CA ARG A 218 -10.62 13.65 4.30
C ARG A 218 -10.60 14.73 5.36
N LEU A 219 -10.16 14.39 6.58
CA LEU A 219 -10.03 15.38 7.65
C LEU A 219 -9.07 16.52 7.29
N HIS A 220 -8.06 16.23 6.45
CA HIS A 220 -7.10 17.22 5.94
C HIS A 220 -7.52 17.86 4.62
N GLY A 221 -8.70 17.50 4.08
CA GLY A 221 -9.30 18.15 2.92
C GLY A 221 -8.98 17.51 1.58
N ALA A 222 -8.36 16.33 1.57
CA ALA A 222 -8.13 15.59 0.33
C ALA A 222 -9.45 15.16 -0.32
N HIS A 223 -9.53 15.24 -1.64
CA HIS A 223 -10.54 14.51 -2.41
C HIS A 223 -10.26 13.02 -2.34
N THR A 224 -11.29 12.16 -2.33
CA THR A 224 -11.08 10.72 -2.12
C THR A 224 -11.74 9.89 -3.20
N ILE A 225 -10.98 8.94 -3.78
CA ILE A 225 -11.42 8.05 -4.86
C ILE A 225 -11.17 6.60 -4.45
N GLU A 226 -12.18 5.75 -4.60
CA GLU A 226 -12.03 4.30 -4.51
C GLU A 226 -12.05 3.68 -5.91
N ILE A 227 -11.06 2.81 -6.20
CA ILE A 227 -11.05 1.91 -7.36
C ILE A 227 -10.98 0.48 -6.86
N ASN A 228 -12.03 -0.29 -7.09
CA ASN A 228 -12.12 -1.67 -6.63
C ASN A 228 -13.01 -2.51 -7.54
N LEU A 229 -12.98 -3.84 -7.42
CA LEU A 229 -13.96 -4.70 -8.12
C LEU A 229 -15.36 -4.59 -7.50
N GLU A 230 -15.42 -4.45 -6.18
CA GLU A 230 -16.64 -4.37 -5.38
C GLU A 230 -16.45 -3.29 -4.29
N PRO A 231 -17.51 -2.73 -3.71
CA PRO A 231 -17.40 -1.79 -2.60
C PRO A 231 -16.56 -2.36 -1.45
N SER A 232 -15.64 -1.56 -0.92
CA SER A 232 -14.88 -1.93 0.28
C SER A 232 -15.73 -1.76 1.55
N ALA A 233 -15.22 -2.24 2.70
CA ALA A 233 -15.90 -2.09 3.98
C ALA A 233 -16.02 -0.63 4.46
N VAL A 234 -15.32 0.30 3.81
CA VAL A 234 -15.31 1.75 4.10
C VAL A 234 -15.68 2.58 2.87
N ASP A 235 -16.42 1.99 1.92
CA ASP A 235 -16.77 2.65 0.66
C ASP A 235 -17.56 3.96 0.85
N ASP A 236 -18.34 4.07 1.90
CA ASP A 236 -19.11 5.26 2.24
C ASP A 236 -18.24 6.49 2.64
N GLU A 237 -16.98 6.25 2.97
CA GLU A 237 -16.01 7.31 3.24
C GLU A 237 -15.47 8.00 1.96
N PHE A 238 -15.64 7.41 0.77
CA PHE A 238 -15.14 7.95 -0.49
C PHE A 238 -16.13 8.88 -1.18
N GLU A 239 -15.64 10.00 -1.70
CA GLU A 239 -16.43 10.97 -2.49
C GLU A 239 -16.69 10.45 -3.90
N GLU A 240 -15.74 9.74 -4.50
CA GLU A 240 -15.86 9.12 -5.82
C GLU A 240 -15.56 7.62 -5.74
N LYS A 241 -16.29 6.83 -6.51
CA LYS A 241 -16.16 5.36 -6.54
C LYS A 241 -16.21 4.87 -7.97
N ARG A 242 -15.23 4.04 -8.35
CA ARG A 242 -15.16 3.39 -9.67
C ARG A 242 -15.00 1.89 -9.46
N TYR A 243 -15.96 1.11 -9.92
CA TYR A 243 -15.94 -0.33 -9.76
C TYR A 243 -15.62 -1.04 -11.07
N GLY A 244 -14.55 -1.84 -11.06
CA GLY A 244 -14.05 -2.58 -12.20
C GLY A 244 -12.61 -3.05 -11.97
N LYS A 245 -11.99 -3.54 -13.03
CA LYS A 245 -10.62 -4.03 -12.97
C LYS A 245 -9.62 -2.88 -12.82
N ALA A 246 -8.62 -3.06 -11.96
CA ALA A 246 -7.60 -2.04 -11.75
C ALA A 246 -6.81 -1.74 -13.03
N GLY A 247 -6.51 -2.77 -13.84
CA GLY A 247 -5.77 -2.60 -15.10
C GLY A 247 -6.53 -1.82 -16.19
N GLU A 248 -7.83 -1.59 -16.02
CA GLU A 248 -8.66 -0.77 -16.90
C GLU A 248 -8.85 0.63 -16.29
N LEU A 249 -9.36 0.71 -15.06
CA LEU A 249 -9.76 1.98 -14.43
C LEU A 249 -8.60 2.87 -13.98
N VAL A 250 -7.47 2.28 -13.55
CA VAL A 250 -6.32 3.09 -13.12
C VAL A 250 -5.67 3.84 -14.29
N PRO A 251 -5.42 3.22 -15.47
CA PRO A 251 -4.95 3.96 -16.64
C PRO A 251 -5.90 5.08 -17.08
N GLU A 252 -7.21 4.87 -17.01
CA GLU A 252 -8.22 5.89 -17.31
C GLU A 252 -8.11 7.08 -16.36
N LEU A 253 -8.12 6.82 -15.02
CA LEU A 253 -7.97 7.87 -14.03
C LEU A 253 -6.64 8.63 -14.18
N VAL A 254 -5.52 7.92 -14.44
CA VAL A 254 -4.22 8.56 -14.64
C VAL A 254 -4.23 9.48 -15.85
N SER A 255 -4.90 9.10 -16.94
CA SER A 255 -5.04 9.96 -18.12
C SER A 255 -5.84 11.21 -17.79
N GLU A 256 -6.94 11.10 -17.08
CA GLU A 256 -7.74 12.24 -16.59
C GLU A 256 -6.90 13.20 -15.72
N LEU A 257 -6.10 12.66 -14.80
CA LEU A 257 -5.27 13.46 -13.87
C LEU A 257 -4.12 14.19 -14.58
N LEU A 258 -3.61 13.64 -15.68
CA LEU A 258 -2.52 14.25 -16.46
C LEU A 258 -3.01 15.23 -17.54
N GLU A 259 -4.31 15.25 -17.86
CA GLU A 259 -4.92 16.20 -18.79
C GLU A 259 -5.34 17.52 -18.10
N ILE A 260 -5.31 17.57 -16.79
CA ILE A 260 -5.60 18.73 -15.95
C ILE A 260 -4.35 19.60 -15.75
#